data_6dcc302ecd9ee079ff67285f0356ec83
#
_entry.id   6dcc302ecd9ee079ff67285f0356ec83
#
_cell.length_a   1.000
_cell.length_b   1.000
_cell.length_c   1.000
_cell.angle_alpha   90.00
_cell.angle_beta   90.00
_cell.angle_gamma   90.00
#
_symmetry.space_group_name_H-M   'P 1'
#
loop_
_entity.id
_entity.type
_entity.pdbx_description
1 polymer ?
#
loop_
_entity_poly.entity_id
_entity_poly.type
_entity_poly.pdbx_seq_one_letter_code
_entity_poly.pdbx_strand_id
1 'polypeptide(L)'
;FQENQIESKINELAIYLYGDTSKLPAFDEVILRSTQLHETVVRKLLAETGYRAQEIDVIGYHGQTLFHRPSEKISIVVGNGQQLADALGITVVNDFRRRDVASGGQGAPFAPIYHQALAIRDNKIPVAVVNCGGISNITLINSANELDLIGFDTGPGNGLIDRLMRRRTQGKENMDKDGKYGRKGKVNSHVLEALYEKSIIKDGKNYFSTKPPKSLDYGDMILIPELDALSLEDACATLEAFTADSIITSLQLLDSEAPLHWILSGGGWNNTMIRYEFDKRLRQKMPHVTIQTANEALWDSQALEAQIFAFLAVRSLQNKALSVPGTTWVPRPLSGGHAFIPRSGMTENVKKLIQANPSVLNGYQEAS
;
A
#
# COMPACT_ATOMS: atom_id res chain seq x y z
N PHE A 1 18.94 3.51 16.89
CA PHE A 1 18.52 2.74 15.70
C PHE A 1 17.26 3.37 15.05
N GLN A 2 16.24 3.76 15.84
CA GLN A 2 15.02 4.40 15.36
C GLN A 2 15.27 5.81 14.80
N GLU A 3 16.09 6.61 15.48
CA GLU A 3 16.45 7.96 15.03
C GLU A 3 17.12 7.97 13.67
N ASN A 4 18.07 7.07 13.42
CA ASN A 4 18.77 6.96 12.14
C ASN A 4 17.86 6.53 10.98
N GLN A 5 16.82 5.73 11.26
CA GLN A 5 15.85 5.32 10.22
C GLN A 5 14.87 6.44 9.88
N ILE A 6 14.42 7.19 10.88
CA ILE A 6 13.59 8.39 10.67
C ILE A 6 14.39 9.41 9.87
N GLU A 7 15.64 9.66 10.24
CA GLU A 7 16.53 10.57 9.52
C GLU A 7 16.76 10.13 8.06
N SER A 8 16.99 8.84 7.81
CA SER A 8 17.11 8.29 6.45
C SER A 8 15.85 8.54 5.62
N LYS A 9 14.68 8.35 6.21
CA LYS A 9 13.39 8.58 5.53
C LYS A 9 13.08 10.06 5.31
N ILE A 10 13.48 10.91 6.24
CA ILE A 10 13.40 12.36 6.08
C ILE A 10 14.32 12.80 4.92
N ASN A 11 15.52 12.23 4.82
CA ASN A 11 16.44 12.49 3.72
C ASN A 11 15.84 12.07 2.37
N GLU A 12 15.25 10.87 2.28
CA GLU A 12 14.59 10.41 1.04
C GLU A 12 13.45 11.37 0.65
N LEU A 13 12.65 11.80 1.61
CA LEU A 13 11.55 12.73 1.37
C LEU A 13 12.09 14.13 1.00
N ALA A 14 13.16 14.58 1.63
CA ALA A 14 13.79 15.85 1.30
C ALA A 14 14.37 15.84 -0.13
N ILE A 15 15.01 14.75 -0.56
CA ILE A 15 15.44 14.57 -1.97
C ILE A 15 14.24 14.67 -2.91
N TYR A 16 13.14 14.00 -2.58
CA TYR A 16 11.92 14.02 -3.39
C TYR A 16 11.32 15.44 -3.51
N LEU A 17 11.29 16.18 -2.40
CA LEU A 17 10.66 17.51 -2.33
C LEU A 17 11.54 18.66 -2.84
N TYR A 18 12.85 18.57 -2.64
CA TYR A 18 13.79 19.69 -2.86
C TYR A 18 14.92 19.37 -3.86
N GLY A 19 15.06 18.09 -4.25
CA GLY A 19 16.14 17.65 -5.15
C GLY A 19 17.55 17.65 -4.55
N ASP A 20 17.69 17.99 -3.26
CA ASP A 20 18.98 18.14 -2.58
C ASP A 20 18.89 17.75 -1.09
N THR A 21 19.94 17.09 -0.59
CA THR A 21 20.10 16.73 0.83
C THR A 21 21.08 17.63 1.57
N SER A 22 21.78 18.53 0.89
CA SER A 22 22.81 19.40 1.50
C SER A 22 22.26 20.38 2.53
N LYS A 23 20.96 20.64 2.49
CA LYS A 23 20.22 21.43 3.48
C LYS A 23 19.04 20.60 3.96
N LEU A 24 19.25 19.77 4.98
CA LEU A 24 18.14 19.10 5.65
C LEU A 24 17.23 20.16 6.27
N PRO A 25 16.00 20.33 5.75
CA PRO A 25 15.04 21.20 6.38
C PRO A 25 14.64 20.63 7.75
N ALA A 26 14.20 21.49 8.65
CA ALA A 26 13.62 21.04 9.91
C ALA A 26 12.44 20.10 9.63
N PHE A 27 12.24 19.10 10.48
CA PHE A 27 11.18 18.08 10.31
C PHE A 27 9.81 18.71 10.06
N ASP A 28 9.48 19.79 10.77
CA ASP A 28 8.23 20.53 10.60
C ASP A 28 8.10 21.17 9.22
N GLU A 29 9.22 21.60 8.61
CA GLU A 29 9.24 22.16 7.25
C GLU A 29 8.96 21.10 6.20
N VAL A 30 9.47 19.89 6.38
CA VAL A 30 9.19 18.72 5.51
C VAL A 30 7.69 18.36 5.57
N ILE A 31 7.12 18.31 6.77
CA ILE A 31 5.68 18.07 6.97
C ILE A 31 4.85 19.17 6.29
N LEU A 32 5.22 20.43 6.54
CA LEU A 32 4.55 21.58 5.94
C LEU A 32 4.58 21.50 4.41
N ARG A 33 5.73 21.26 3.84
CA ARG A 33 5.90 21.18 2.38
C ARG A 33 5.14 20.02 1.77
N SER A 34 5.19 18.84 2.40
CA SER A 34 4.40 17.68 1.97
C SER A 34 2.90 18.00 1.98
N THR A 35 2.40 18.63 3.06
CA THR A 35 1.00 19.02 3.16
C THR A 35 0.58 20.02 2.08
N GLN A 36 1.44 21.01 1.78
CA GLN A 36 1.20 22.00 0.71
C GLN A 36 1.15 21.37 -0.69
N LEU A 37 1.96 20.33 -0.94
CA LEU A 37 1.88 19.60 -2.21
C LEU A 37 0.52 18.90 -2.36
N HIS A 38 0.02 18.26 -1.29
CA HIS A 38 -1.31 17.66 -1.31
C HIS A 38 -2.41 18.71 -1.51
N GLU A 39 -2.32 19.87 -0.85
CA GLU A 39 -3.21 21.01 -1.10
C GLU A 39 -3.21 21.41 -2.57
N THR A 40 -2.02 21.56 -3.17
CA THR A 40 -1.87 21.92 -4.58
C THR A 40 -2.55 20.91 -5.52
N VAL A 41 -2.37 19.61 -5.26
CA VAL A 41 -2.99 18.53 -6.05
C VAL A 41 -4.52 18.58 -5.94
N VAL A 42 -5.06 18.77 -4.73
CA VAL A 42 -6.52 18.88 -4.53
C VAL A 42 -7.09 20.11 -5.23
N ARG A 43 -6.44 21.28 -5.10
CA ARG A 43 -6.88 22.51 -5.80
C ARG A 43 -6.87 22.32 -7.32
N LYS A 44 -5.87 21.65 -7.85
CA LYS A 44 -5.78 21.32 -9.27
C LYS A 44 -6.94 20.41 -9.69
N LEU A 45 -7.21 19.34 -8.93
CA LEU A 45 -8.32 18.43 -9.22
C LEU A 45 -9.67 19.16 -9.20
N LEU A 46 -9.93 20.01 -8.20
CA LEU A 46 -11.15 20.81 -8.13
C LEU A 46 -11.30 21.73 -9.36
N ALA A 47 -10.21 22.39 -9.76
CA ALA A 47 -10.21 23.26 -10.94
C ALA A 47 -10.46 22.48 -12.24
N GLU A 48 -9.86 21.29 -12.40
CA GLU A 48 -10.05 20.45 -13.60
C GLU A 48 -11.43 19.83 -13.68
N THR A 49 -12.03 19.49 -12.53
CA THR A 49 -13.36 18.84 -12.49
C THR A 49 -14.52 19.83 -12.38
N GLY A 50 -14.24 21.11 -12.06
CA GLY A 50 -15.25 22.14 -11.88
C GLY A 50 -16.01 22.08 -10.55
N TYR A 51 -15.65 21.15 -9.64
CA TYR A 51 -16.26 21.09 -8.32
C TYR A 51 -15.76 22.23 -7.42
N ARG A 52 -16.67 22.79 -6.64
CA ARG A 52 -16.34 23.73 -5.57
C ARG A 52 -16.02 22.96 -4.27
N ALA A 53 -15.18 23.52 -3.42
CA ALA A 53 -14.81 22.90 -2.15
C ALA A 53 -16.03 22.53 -1.28
N GLN A 54 -17.08 23.36 -1.29
CA GLN A 54 -18.32 23.15 -0.53
C GLN A 54 -19.17 21.98 -1.04
N GLU A 55 -18.88 21.45 -2.22
CA GLU A 55 -19.54 20.28 -2.82
C GLU A 55 -18.83 18.98 -2.45
N ILE A 56 -17.67 19.07 -1.79
CA ILE A 56 -16.89 17.94 -1.32
C ILE A 56 -17.11 17.77 0.19
N ASP A 57 -17.62 16.61 0.58
CA ASP A 57 -17.88 16.31 1.99
C ASP A 57 -16.60 16.05 2.78
N VAL A 58 -15.69 15.21 2.24
CA VAL A 58 -14.52 14.75 2.97
C VAL A 58 -13.37 14.38 2.05
N ILE A 59 -12.15 14.61 2.53
CA ILE A 59 -10.91 14.12 1.92
C ILE A 59 -10.33 13.03 2.84
N GLY A 60 -10.03 11.86 2.26
CA GLY A 60 -9.19 10.86 2.90
C GLY A 60 -7.72 11.17 2.64
N TYR A 61 -6.99 11.57 3.66
CA TYR A 61 -5.60 11.96 3.57
C TYR A 61 -4.69 10.92 4.18
N HIS A 62 -4.02 10.11 3.34
CA HIS A 62 -3.08 9.08 3.82
C HIS A 62 -1.90 9.70 4.57
N GLY A 63 -1.37 10.84 4.10
CA GLY A 63 -0.09 11.38 4.55
C GLY A 63 1.10 10.60 3.96
N GLN A 64 2.30 10.80 4.51
CA GLN A 64 3.51 10.10 4.11
C GLN A 64 4.00 9.21 5.25
N THR A 65 4.07 7.90 5.02
CA THR A 65 4.65 6.97 5.99
C THR A 65 6.16 7.14 6.03
N LEU A 66 6.70 7.52 7.18
CA LEU A 66 8.14 7.60 7.42
C LEU A 66 8.67 6.33 8.05
N PHE A 67 7.94 5.76 9.00
CA PHE A 67 8.37 4.62 9.77
C PHE A 67 7.18 3.71 10.08
N HIS A 68 7.34 2.41 9.89
CA HIS A 68 6.29 1.44 10.14
C HIS A 68 6.85 0.17 10.75
N ARG A 69 6.64 -0.01 12.06
CA ARG A 69 7.09 -1.17 12.83
C ARG A 69 6.00 -1.65 13.79
N PRO A 70 5.02 -2.40 13.28
CA PRO A 70 3.88 -2.88 14.07
C PRO A 70 4.27 -3.73 15.28
N SER A 71 5.37 -4.50 15.19
CA SER A 71 5.90 -5.30 16.31
C SER A 71 6.29 -4.45 17.52
N GLU A 72 6.66 -3.19 17.31
CA GLU A 72 6.97 -2.20 18.35
C GLU A 72 5.77 -1.27 18.62
N LYS A 73 4.62 -1.52 18.00
CA LYS A 73 3.42 -0.67 18.03
C LYS A 73 3.65 0.74 17.50
N ILE A 74 4.57 0.90 16.56
CA ILE A 74 4.94 2.19 15.98
C ILE A 74 4.53 2.25 14.52
N SER A 75 3.84 3.33 14.15
CA SER A 75 3.61 3.74 12.76
C SER A 75 3.60 5.26 12.71
N ILE A 76 4.62 5.85 12.08
CA ILE A 76 4.76 7.30 11.94
C ILE A 76 4.35 7.66 10.52
N VAL A 77 3.22 8.33 10.43
CA VAL A 77 2.69 8.89 9.18
C VAL A 77 2.63 10.41 9.36
N VAL A 78 3.35 11.12 8.51
CA VAL A 78 3.41 12.59 8.58
C VAL A 78 2.46 13.24 7.60
N GLY A 79 1.97 14.41 8.00
CA GLY A 79 1.02 15.24 7.29
C GLY A 79 0.16 15.99 8.29
N ASN A 80 -0.21 17.21 7.97
CA ASN A 80 -1.02 18.05 8.87
C ASN A 80 -2.46 18.11 8.36
N GLY A 81 -3.32 17.23 8.89
CA GLY A 81 -4.73 17.15 8.50
C GLY A 81 -5.50 18.43 8.79
N GLN A 82 -5.22 19.12 9.92
CA GLN A 82 -5.89 20.40 10.24
C GLN A 82 -5.49 21.51 9.28
N GLN A 83 -4.20 21.62 8.97
CA GLN A 83 -3.72 22.59 7.99
C GLN A 83 -4.35 22.38 6.61
N LEU A 84 -4.41 21.12 6.17
CA LEU A 84 -5.03 20.79 4.88
C LEU A 84 -6.53 21.11 4.88
N ALA A 85 -7.24 20.79 5.97
CA ALA A 85 -8.66 21.10 6.11
C ALA A 85 -8.91 22.62 6.08
N ASP A 86 -8.12 23.40 6.84
CA ASP A 86 -8.26 24.86 6.89
C ASP A 86 -7.93 25.51 5.55
N ALA A 87 -6.91 25.04 4.84
CA ALA A 87 -6.49 25.59 3.57
C ALA A 87 -7.51 25.31 2.43
N LEU A 88 -8.19 24.18 2.48
CA LEU A 88 -9.15 23.76 1.44
C LEU A 88 -10.59 24.11 1.78
N GLY A 89 -10.91 24.31 3.07
CA GLY A 89 -12.29 24.45 3.53
C GLY A 89 -13.09 23.15 3.45
N ILE A 90 -12.43 21.99 3.50
CA ILE A 90 -13.02 20.65 3.37
C ILE A 90 -12.61 19.82 4.59
N THR A 91 -13.53 19.05 5.15
CA THR A 91 -13.19 18.10 6.23
C THR A 91 -12.15 17.09 5.75
N VAL A 92 -11.12 16.84 6.56
CA VAL A 92 -10.05 15.87 6.26
C VAL A 92 -10.09 14.77 7.30
N VAL A 93 -10.02 13.51 6.84
CA VAL A 93 -9.78 12.36 7.72
C VAL A 93 -8.41 11.79 7.39
N ASN A 94 -7.55 11.65 8.42
CA ASN A 94 -6.26 11.00 8.30
C ASN A 94 -5.98 10.09 9.51
N ASP A 95 -4.73 9.66 9.69
CA ASP A 95 -4.29 8.81 10.82
C ASP A 95 -5.02 7.46 10.89
N PHE A 96 -5.19 6.81 9.76
CA PHE A 96 -5.93 5.55 9.66
C PHE A 96 -5.25 4.38 10.37
N ARG A 97 -3.91 4.40 10.54
CA ARG A 97 -3.10 3.25 10.95
C ARG A 97 -2.87 3.14 12.46
N ARG A 98 -2.85 4.25 13.18
CA ARG A 98 -2.41 4.30 14.60
C ARG A 98 -3.24 3.41 15.50
N ARG A 99 -4.58 3.47 15.38
CA ARG A 99 -5.48 2.67 16.21
C ARG A 99 -5.31 1.16 15.96
N ASP A 100 -5.11 0.75 14.71
CA ASP A 100 -4.88 -0.63 14.32
C ASP A 100 -3.59 -1.15 14.96
N VAL A 101 -2.48 -0.45 14.75
CA VAL A 101 -1.15 -0.79 15.30
C VAL A 101 -1.15 -0.81 16.83
N ALA A 102 -1.76 0.18 17.48
CA ALA A 102 -1.88 0.22 18.93
C ALA A 102 -2.70 -0.95 19.50
N SER A 103 -3.68 -1.46 18.72
CA SER A 103 -4.48 -2.63 19.08
C SER A 103 -3.80 -3.97 18.75
N GLY A 104 -2.53 -3.94 18.33
CA GLY A 104 -1.74 -5.14 18.00
C GLY A 104 -1.87 -5.59 16.55
N GLY A 105 -2.50 -4.79 15.69
CA GLY A 105 -2.60 -5.04 14.26
C GLY A 105 -1.34 -4.65 13.48
N GLN A 106 -1.28 -5.07 12.24
CA GLN A 106 -0.18 -4.77 11.32
C GLN A 106 -0.25 -3.36 10.72
N GLY A 107 -1.35 -2.60 10.89
CA GLY A 107 -1.54 -1.26 10.33
C GLY A 107 -1.62 -1.20 8.80
N ALA A 108 -1.57 -2.34 8.14
CA ALA A 108 -1.70 -2.54 6.70
C ALA A 108 -1.97 -4.03 6.40
N PRO A 109 -2.63 -4.36 5.24
CA PRO A 109 -3.22 -3.45 4.27
C PRO A 109 -4.65 -2.99 4.66
N PHE A 110 -5.07 -1.81 4.23
CA PHE A 110 -6.46 -1.32 4.35
C PHE A 110 -7.25 -1.40 3.04
N ALA A 111 -6.57 -1.60 1.91
CA ALA A 111 -7.20 -1.78 0.61
C ALA A 111 -8.26 -2.92 0.56
N PRO A 112 -8.09 -4.04 1.28
CA PRO A 112 -8.99 -5.18 1.20
C PRO A 112 -10.47 -4.84 1.39
N ILE A 113 -10.79 -3.95 2.32
CA ILE A 113 -12.18 -3.60 2.62
C ILE A 113 -12.85 -2.80 1.48
N TYR A 114 -12.06 -2.03 0.72
CA TYR A 114 -12.55 -1.34 -0.47
C TYR A 114 -12.63 -2.28 -1.67
N HIS A 115 -11.66 -3.17 -1.85
CA HIS A 115 -11.72 -4.22 -2.86
C HIS A 115 -12.98 -5.07 -2.72
N GLN A 116 -13.35 -5.44 -1.49
CA GLN A 116 -14.58 -6.18 -1.22
C GLN A 116 -15.82 -5.35 -1.58
N ALA A 117 -15.85 -4.06 -1.25
CA ALA A 117 -16.96 -3.18 -1.62
C ALA A 117 -17.16 -3.10 -3.14
N LEU A 118 -16.05 -3.01 -3.91
CA LEU A 118 -16.08 -3.06 -5.37
C LEU A 118 -16.56 -4.42 -5.88
N ALA A 119 -16.04 -5.51 -5.32
CA ALA A 119 -16.41 -6.86 -5.71
C ALA A 119 -17.89 -7.17 -5.45
N ILE A 120 -18.45 -6.67 -4.33
CA ILE A 120 -19.89 -6.75 -4.04
C ILE A 120 -20.69 -5.95 -5.07
N ARG A 121 -20.32 -4.66 -5.28
CA ARG A 121 -21.00 -3.77 -6.22
C ARG A 121 -21.11 -4.40 -7.62
N ASP A 122 -20.03 -5.04 -8.07
CA ASP A 122 -19.90 -5.53 -9.44
C ASP A 122 -20.20 -7.04 -9.57
N ASN A 123 -20.70 -7.67 -8.50
CA ASN A 123 -21.05 -9.09 -8.43
C ASN A 123 -19.89 -10.01 -8.89
N LYS A 124 -18.68 -9.74 -8.38
CA LYS A 124 -17.44 -10.45 -8.77
C LYS A 124 -16.91 -11.42 -7.70
N ILE A 125 -17.69 -11.71 -6.65
CA ILE A 125 -17.29 -12.66 -5.62
C ILE A 125 -17.58 -14.10 -6.10
N PRO A 126 -16.66 -15.06 -5.90
CA PRO A 126 -15.34 -14.94 -5.26
C PRO A 126 -14.25 -14.38 -6.19
N VAL A 127 -13.35 -13.55 -5.66
CA VAL A 127 -12.28 -12.90 -6.43
C VAL A 127 -11.02 -12.68 -5.60
N ALA A 128 -9.84 -12.82 -6.24
CA ALA A 128 -8.56 -12.40 -5.72
C ALA A 128 -8.14 -11.08 -6.39
N VAL A 129 -7.69 -10.12 -5.59
CA VAL A 129 -7.13 -8.85 -6.10
C VAL A 129 -5.67 -8.79 -5.73
N VAL A 130 -4.78 -8.57 -6.69
CA VAL A 130 -3.34 -8.45 -6.45
C VAL A 130 -2.87 -7.07 -6.88
N ASN A 131 -2.41 -6.31 -5.90
CA ASN A 131 -1.74 -5.06 -6.17
C ASN A 131 -0.22 -5.27 -6.22
N CYS A 132 0.41 -4.88 -7.32
CA CYS A 132 1.86 -4.91 -7.49
C CYS A 132 2.38 -3.47 -7.61
N GLY A 133 2.91 -2.96 -6.50
CA GLY A 133 3.66 -1.71 -6.40
C GLY A 133 5.12 -2.01 -6.06
N GLY A 134 5.75 -1.19 -5.22
CA GLY A 134 7.07 -1.52 -4.65
C GLY A 134 7.05 -2.79 -3.81
N ILE A 135 5.95 -3.00 -3.09
CA ILE A 135 5.56 -4.23 -2.39
C ILE A 135 4.33 -4.79 -3.09
N SER A 136 4.22 -6.12 -3.17
CA SER A 136 3.03 -6.81 -3.66
C SER A 136 2.14 -7.21 -2.50
N ASN A 137 0.83 -7.03 -2.65
CA ASN A 137 -0.16 -7.51 -1.69
C ASN A 137 -1.34 -8.18 -2.38
N ILE A 138 -2.00 -9.06 -1.65
CA ILE A 138 -3.16 -9.81 -2.13
C ILE A 138 -4.36 -9.54 -1.22
N THR A 139 -5.54 -9.51 -1.83
CA THR A 139 -6.83 -9.54 -1.15
C THR A 139 -7.62 -10.73 -1.68
N LEU A 140 -8.05 -11.65 -0.81
CA LEU A 140 -8.94 -12.75 -1.14
C LEU A 140 -10.34 -12.45 -0.61
N ILE A 141 -11.32 -12.46 -1.49
CA ILE A 141 -12.71 -12.12 -1.23
C ILE A 141 -13.57 -13.32 -1.60
N ASN A 142 -13.78 -14.20 -0.64
CA ASN A 142 -14.56 -15.44 -0.84
C ASN A 142 -16.05 -15.24 -0.57
N SER A 143 -16.42 -14.20 0.21
CA SER A 143 -17.79 -13.87 0.55
C SER A 143 -18.00 -12.37 0.73
N ALA A 144 -19.24 -11.95 0.91
CA ALA A 144 -19.59 -10.56 1.25
C ALA A 144 -19.41 -10.24 2.76
N ASN A 145 -19.11 -11.24 3.59
CA ASN A 145 -18.86 -11.04 5.01
C ASN A 145 -17.44 -10.48 5.22
N GLU A 146 -17.32 -9.30 5.84
CA GLU A 146 -16.03 -8.67 6.11
C GLU A 146 -15.10 -9.53 6.98
N LEU A 147 -15.62 -10.43 7.80
CA LEU A 147 -14.83 -11.32 8.66
C LEU A 147 -14.12 -12.45 7.89
N ASP A 148 -14.57 -12.75 6.66
CA ASP A 148 -13.97 -13.76 5.79
C ASP A 148 -12.90 -13.15 4.85
N LEU A 149 -12.68 -11.83 4.98
CA LEU A 149 -11.73 -11.09 4.15
C LEU A 149 -10.30 -11.41 4.58
N ILE A 150 -9.47 -11.80 3.61
CA ILE A 150 -8.04 -12.06 3.83
C ILE A 150 -7.25 -11.05 2.99
N GLY A 151 -6.27 -10.39 3.62
CA GLY A 151 -5.40 -9.45 2.92
C GLY A 151 -4.04 -9.36 3.60
N PHE A 152 -2.95 -9.40 2.81
CA PHE A 152 -1.58 -9.32 3.35
C PHE A 152 -0.57 -9.01 2.25
N ASP A 153 0.63 -8.56 2.67
CA ASP A 153 1.74 -8.36 1.75
C ASP A 153 2.39 -9.72 1.42
N THR A 154 2.53 -10.00 0.13
CA THR A 154 3.06 -11.30 -0.34
C THR A 154 4.57 -11.33 -0.44
N GLY A 155 5.18 -10.17 -0.68
CA GLY A 155 6.62 -10.03 -0.90
C GLY A 155 6.94 -8.76 -1.69
N PRO A 156 8.11 -8.71 -2.36
CA PRO A 156 8.44 -7.58 -3.22
C PRO A 156 7.49 -7.52 -4.42
N GLY A 157 7.18 -6.28 -4.83
CA GLY A 157 6.67 -6.02 -6.16
C GLY A 157 7.82 -5.62 -7.09
N ASN A 158 7.75 -4.43 -7.71
CA ASN A 158 8.85 -3.90 -8.51
C ASN A 158 9.98 -3.27 -7.67
N GLY A 159 9.83 -3.15 -6.35
CA GLY A 159 10.76 -2.40 -5.50
C GLY A 159 12.21 -2.88 -5.51
N LEU A 160 12.44 -4.20 -5.50
CA LEU A 160 13.79 -4.76 -5.61
C LEU A 160 14.37 -4.57 -7.02
N ILE A 161 13.54 -4.68 -8.06
CA ILE A 161 13.94 -4.46 -9.46
C ILE A 161 14.38 -3.01 -9.64
N ASP A 162 13.59 -2.06 -9.18
CA ASP A 162 13.89 -0.63 -9.25
C ASP A 162 15.16 -0.28 -8.49
N ARG A 163 15.37 -0.91 -7.33
CA ARG A 163 16.59 -0.74 -6.53
C ARG A 163 17.81 -1.32 -7.27
N LEU A 164 17.68 -2.49 -7.90
CA LEU A 164 18.72 -3.10 -8.72
C LEU A 164 19.07 -2.18 -9.90
N MET A 165 18.06 -1.70 -10.63
CA MET A 165 18.24 -0.82 -11.78
C MET A 165 19.00 0.44 -11.40
N ARG A 166 18.55 1.17 -10.37
CA ARG A 166 19.26 2.37 -9.89
C ARG A 166 20.71 2.08 -9.53
N ARG A 167 20.97 0.98 -8.81
CA ARG A 167 22.33 0.59 -8.42
C ARG A 167 23.21 0.23 -9.61
N ARG A 168 22.73 -0.63 -10.50
CA ARG A 168 23.54 -1.18 -11.61
C ARG A 168 23.72 -0.20 -12.77
N THR A 169 22.79 0.73 -12.96
CA THR A 169 22.87 1.77 -13.99
C THR A 169 23.43 3.10 -13.47
N GLN A 170 23.86 3.15 -12.19
CA GLN A 170 24.35 4.38 -11.56
C GLN A 170 23.33 5.53 -11.64
N GLY A 171 22.03 5.19 -11.44
CA GLY A 171 20.91 6.14 -11.46
C GLY A 171 20.44 6.58 -12.85
N LYS A 172 21.02 6.04 -13.94
CA LYS A 172 20.57 6.39 -15.30
C LYS A 172 19.19 5.85 -15.64
N GLU A 173 18.84 4.68 -15.11
CA GLU A 173 17.51 4.07 -15.22
C GLU A 173 17.01 3.72 -13.83
N ASN A 174 15.75 4.12 -13.53
CA ASN A 174 15.15 3.94 -12.21
C ASN A 174 14.33 2.66 -12.09
N MET A 175 14.00 2.02 -13.20
CA MET A 175 13.18 0.79 -13.28
C MET A 175 13.54 -0.02 -14.53
N ASP A 176 13.20 -1.30 -14.56
CA ASP A 176 13.17 -2.08 -15.80
C ASP A 176 11.85 -1.83 -16.54
N LYS A 177 11.85 -0.74 -17.32
CA LYS A 177 10.65 -0.32 -18.04
C LYS A 177 10.19 -1.40 -19.02
N ASP A 178 8.93 -1.83 -18.87
CA ASP A 178 8.27 -2.85 -19.70
C ASP A 178 8.99 -4.22 -19.72
N GLY A 179 9.86 -4.50 -18.74
CA GLY A 179 10.68 -5.73 -18.68
C GLY A 179 11.76 -5.78 -19.78
N LYS A 180 12.31 -4.61 -20.16
CA LYS A 180 13.31 -4.46 -21.24
C LYS A 180 14.55 -5.32 -21.03
N TYR A 181 15.05 -5.40 -19.81
CA TYR A 181 16.22 -6.19 -19.44
C TYR A 181 15.83 -7.62 -19.13
N GLY A 182 14.83 -7.86 -18.27
CA GLY A 182 14.41 -9.20 -17.89
C GLY A 182 13.98 -10.07 -19.05
N ARG A 183 13.40 -9.51 -20.11
CA ARG A 183 13.05 -10.22 -21.34
C ARG A 183 14.22 -10.84 -22.06
N LYS A 184 15.43 -10.30 -21.87
CA LYS A 184 16.67 -10.80 -22.47
C LYS A 184 17.42 -11.76 -21.57
N GLY A 185 17.07 -11.75 -20.27
CA GLY A 185 17.71 -12.56 -19.26
C GLY A 185 17.10 -13.94 -19.11
N LYS A 186 17.76 -14.74 -18.28
CA LYS A 186 17.30 -16.05 -17.83
C LYS A 186 17.16 -16.06 -16.32
N VAL A 187 16.07 -16.64 -15.84
CA VAL A 187 15.85 -16.83 -14.39
C VAL A 187 16.92 -17.80 -13.85
N ASN A 188 17.63 -17.37 -12.82
CA ASN A 188 18.58 -18.20 -12.10
C ASN A 188 17.90 -18.82 -10.88
N SER A 189 17.69 -20.15 -10.89
CA SER A 189 16.96 -20.85 -9.83
C SER A 189 17.68 -20.81 -8.48
N HIS A 190 19.00 -20.90 -8.44
CA HIS A 190 19.77 -20.84 -7.20
C HIS A 190 19.68 -19.46 -6.53
N VAL A 191 19.73 -18.39 -7.34
CA VAL A 191 19.58 -17.03 -6.82
C VAL A 191 18.13 -16.77 -6.37
N LEU A 192 17.14 -17.35 -7.08
CA LEU A 192 15.74 -17.28 -6.67
C LEU A 192 15.51 -17.98 -5.31
N GLU A 193 16.09 -19.13 -5.08
CA GLU A 193 16.07 -19.82 -3.78
C GLU A 193 16.76 -18.98 -2.69
N ALA A 194 17.93 -18.42 -2.98
CA ALA A 194 18.65 -17.56 -2.05
C ALA A 194 17.86 -16.27 -1.70
N LEU A 195 17.06 -15.74 -2.64
CA LEU A 195 16.16 -14.62 -2.37
C LEU A 195 15.10 -14.96 -1.32
N TYR A 196 14.52 -16.15 -1.37
CA TYR A 196 13.58 -16.59 -0.33
C TYR A 196 14.23 -16.71 1.05
N GLU A 197 15.48 -17.11 1.11
CA GLU A 197 16.18 -17.29 2.38
C GLU A 197 16.67 -15.96 2.99
N LYS A 198 17.10 -15.00 2.17
CA LYS A 198 17.93 -13.88 2.60
C LYS A 198 17.35 -12.50 2.34
N SER A 199 16.43 -12.33 1.37
CA SER A 199 16.02 -10.99 0.92
C SER A 199 15.11 -10.26 1.90
N ILE A 200 14.35 -10.98 2.75
CA ILE A 200 13.45 -10.39 3.73
C ILE A 200 13.48 -11.18 5.04
N ILE A 201 14.18 -10.60 6.02
CA ILE A 201 14.21 -11.09 7.41
C ILE A 201 13.53 -10.03 8.27
N LYS A 202 12.36 -10.35 8.79
CA LYS A 202 11.58 -9.44 9.63
C LYS A 202 11.48 -9.97 11.06
N ASP A 203 11.84 -9.14 12.03
CA ASP A 203 11.87 -9.54 13.46
C ASP A 203 12.62 -10.86 13.70
N GLY A 204 13.75 -11.06 12.99
CA GLY A 204 14.60 -12.26 13.09
C GLY A 204 14.02 -13.52 12.43
N LYS A 205 12.91 -13.41 11.71
CA LYS A 205 12.25 -14.54 11.03
C LYS A 205 12.24 -14.35 9.52
N ASN A 206 12.31 -15.46 8.80
CA ASN A 206 12.10 -15.46 7.37
C ASN A 206 10.63 -15.08 7.08
N TYR A 207 10.45 -14.00 6.32
CA TYR A 207 9.14 -13.46 5.99
C TYR A 207 8.26 -14.45 5.24
N PHE A 208 8.83 -15.20 4.31
CA PHE A 208 8.08 -16.11 3.44
C PHE A 208 7.54 -17.34 4.15
N SER A 209 8.09 -17.68 5.33
CA SER A 209 7.57 -18.75 6.19
C SER A 209 6.52 -18.27 7.22
N THR A 210 6.34 -16.95 7.34
CA THR A 210 5.39 -16.37 8.30
C THR A 210 3.96 -16.44 7.76
N LYS A 211 3.04 -16.99 8.57
CA LYS A 211 1.60 -17.03 8.21
C LYS A 211 1.01 -15.62 8.14
N PRO A 212 0.09 -15.37 7.18
CA PRO A 212 -0.69 -14.13 7.14
C PRO A 212 -1.71 -14.06 8.31
N PRO A 213 -2.21 -12.84 8.65
CA PRO A 213 -1.87 -11.55 8.03
C PRO A 213 -0.47 -11.06 8.37
N LYS A 214 0.20 -10.44 7.43
CA LYS A 214 1.56 -9.91 7.57
C LYS A 214 1.78 -8.72 6.64
N SER A 215 2.63 -7.78 7.06
CA SER A 215 2.96 -6.57 6.30
C SER A 215 4.47 -6.39 6.14
N LEU A 216 4.86 -5.60 5.13
CA LEU A 216 6.25 -5.21 4.86
C LEU A 216 6.41 -3.69 4.87
N ASP A 217 7.59 -3.25 5.21
CA ASP A 217 8.11 -1.93 4.86
C ASP A 217 9.13 -2.10 3.72
N TYR A 218 9.26 -1.07 2.90
CA TYR A 218 10.28 -1.04 1.83
C TYR A 218 11.70 -1.26 2.37
N GLY A 219 11.97 -0.81 3.59
CA GLY A 219 13.22 -1.02 4.31
C GLY A 219 13.50 -2.47 4.71
N ASP A 220 12.48 -3.32 4.79
CA ASP A 220 12.65 -4.73 5.16
C ASP A 220 13.29 -5.57 4.04
N MET A 221 13.25 -5.07 2.78
CA MET A 221 13.73 -5.78 1.60
C MET A 221 15.17 -5.42 1.26
N ILE A 222 16.02 -6.40 0.98
CA ILE A 222 17.40 -6.20 0.57
C ILE A 222 17.74 -6.89 -0.76
N LEU A 223 18.66 -6.28 -1.52
CA LEU A 223 19.31 -6.94 -2.65
C LEU A 223 20.41 -7.84 -2.11
N ILE A 224 20.30 -9.14 -2.34
CA ILE A 224 21.30 -10.12 -1.89
C ILE A 224 22.56 -10.08 -2.76
N PRO A 225 23.75 -10.40 -2.21
CA PRO A 225 25.01 -10.34 -2.97
C PRO A 225 25.06 -11.26 -4.18
N GLU A 226 24.33 -12.37 -4.17
CA GLU A 226 24.26 -13.34 -5.26
C GLU A 226 23.77 -12.73 -6.59
N LEU A 227 22.96 -11.66 -6.51
CA LEU A 227 22.53 -10.91 -7.69
C LEU A 227 23.69 -10.22 -8.42
N ASP A 228 24.81 -9.93 -7.72
CA ASP A 228 25.94 -9.21 -8.31
C ASP A 228 26.78 -10.10 -9.25
N ALA A 229 26.67 -11.44 -9.11
CA ALA A 229 27.29 -12.39 -9.99
C ALA A 229 26.54 -12.59 -11.31
N LEU A 230 25.31 -12.09 -11.43
CA LEU A 230 24.49 -12.19 -12.63
C LEU A 230 24.72 -11.02 -13.59
N SER A 231 24.45 -11.21 -14.86
CA SER A 231 24.24 -10.10 -15.80
C SER A 231 23.08 -9.23 -15.32
N LEU A 232 22.98 -7.98 -15.80
CA LEU A 232 21.84 -7.13 -15.46
C LEU A 232 20.51 -7.77 -15.90
N GLU A 233 20.53 -8.37 -17.09
CA GLU A 233 19.38 -9.04 -17.69
C GLU A 233 18.94 -10.24 -16.86
N ASP A 234 19.87 -11.12 -16.46
CA ASP A 234 19.53 -12.31 -15.64
C ASP A 234 19.09 -11.92 -14.24
N ALA A 235 19.67 -10.87 -13.65
CA ALA A 235 19.27 -10.35 -12.36
C ALA A 235 17.85 -9.76 -12.40
N CYS A 236 17.50 -8.98 -13.45
CA CYS A 236 16.14 -8.50 -13.66
C CYS A 236 15.16 -9.67 -13.84
N ALA A 237 15.45 -10.61 -14.74
CA ALA A 237 14.60 -11.79 -14.99
C ALA A 237 14.36 -12.60 -13.70
N THR A 238 15.40 -12.76 -12.87
CA THR A 238 15.29 -13.50 -11.61
C THR A 238 14.43 -12.75 -10.57
N LEU A 239 14.57 -11.43 -10.45
CA LEU A 239 13.75 -10.64 -9.54
C LEU A 239 12.29 -10.54 -10.00
N GLU A 240 12.04 -10.45 -11.30
CA GLU A 240 10.68 -10.44 -11.87
C GLU A 240 9.98 -11.80 -11.62
N ALA A 241 10.72 -12.90 -11.82
CA ALA A 241 10.24 -14.23 -11.47
C ALA A 241 9.99 -14.35 -9.95
N PHE A 242 10.86 -13.80 -9.11
CA PHE A 242 10.71 -13.83 -7.67
C PHE A 242 9.46 -13.06 -7.19
N THR A 243 9.20 -11.87 -7.77
CA THR A 243 7.95 -11.13 -7.51
C THR A 243 6.73 -11.99 -7.81
N ALA A 244 6.67 -12.57 -9.00
CA ALA A 244 5.55 -13.43 -9.42
C ALA A 244 5.41 -14.68 -8.55
N ASP A 245 6.53 -15.33 -8.25
CA ASP A 245 6.58 -16.58 -7.48
C ASP A 245 6.16 -16.37 -6.02
N SER A 246 6.59 -15.27 -5.39
CA SER A 246 6.26 -14.95 -4.00
C SER A 246 4.75 -14.75 -3.79
N ILE A 247 4.05 -14.17 -4.76
CA ILE A 247 2.59 -14.03 -4.72
C ILE A 247 1.93 -15.41 -4.69
N ILE A 248 2.34 -16.30 -5.59
CA ILE A 248 1.73 -17.62 -5.76
C ILE A 248 2.08 -18.55 -4.61
N THR A 249 3.34 -18.53 -4.16
CA THR A 249 3.82 -19.35 -3.05
C THR A 249 3.15 -18.95 -1.73
N SER A 250 2.81 -17.67 -1.56
CA SER A 250 2.10 -17.19 -0.36
C SER A 250 0.73 -17.84 -0.15
N LEU A 251 0.09 -18.34 -1.22
CA LEU A 251 -1.19 -19.07 -1.12
C LEU A 251 -1.07 -20.38 -0.35
N GLN A 252 0.13 -20.99 -0.27
CA GLN A 252 0.35 -22.23 0.48
C GLN A 252 0.30 -22.02 2.00
N LEU A 253 0.38 -20.76 2.44
CA LEU A 253 0.30 -20.39 3.86
C LEU A 253 -1.14 -20.23 4.35
N LEU A 254 -2.11 -20.33 3.45
CA LEU A 254 -3.53 -20.15 3.72
C LEU A 254 -4.23 -21.48 3.93
N ASP A 255 -5.20 -21.49 4.83
CA ASP A 255 -6.06 -22.66 5.11
C ASP A 255 -7.29 -22.72 4.15
N SER A 256 -7.44 -21.73 3.25
CA SER A 256 -8.53 -21.62 2.28
C SER A 256 -8.02 -21.66 0.84
N GLU A 257 -8.87 -22.17 -0.07
CA GLU A 257 -8.57 -22.13 -1.49
C GLU A 257 -8.66 -20.69 -2.04
N ALA A 258 -7.75 -20.38 -2.98
CA ALA A 258 -7.79 -19.11 -3.68
C ALA A 258 -8.90 -19.10 -4.74
N PRO A 259 -9.57 -17.95 -4.97
CA PRO A 259 -10.54 -17.80 -6.06
C PRO A 259 -9.95 -18.11 -7.44
N LEU A 260 -10.81 -18.53 -8.37
CA LEU A 260 -10.43 -18.73 -9.78
C LEU A 260 -10.43 -17.44 -10.60
N HIS A 261 -11.00 -16.36 -10.09
CA HIS A 261 -11.03 -15.06 -10.74
C HIS A 261 -10.03 -14.11 -10.08
N TRP A 262 -9.15 -13.51 -10.89
CA TRP A 262 -8.05 -12.66 -10.42
C TRP A 262 -8.08 -11.30 -11.09
N ILE A 263 -7.94 -10.23 -10.29
CA ILE A 263 -7.85 -8.84 -10.75
C ILE A 263 -6.48 -8.28 -10.37
N LEU A 264 -5.75 -7.77 -11.38
CA LEU A 264 -4.42 -7.21 -11.22
C LEU A 264 -4.48 -5.69 -11.18
N SER A 265 -3.97 -5.08 -10.11
CA SER A 265 -3.86 -3.63 -9.93
C SER A 265 -2.42 -3.22 -9.58
N GLY A 266 -2.12 -1.94 -9.75
CA GLY A 266 -0.79 -1.38 -9.47
C GLY A 266 0.14 -1.33 -10.67
N GLY A 267 1.10 -0.41 -10.59
CA GLY A 267 2.00 -0.09 -11.71
C GLY A 267 3.02 -1.18 -12.05
N GLY A 268 3.31 -2.10 -11.13
CA GLY A 268 4.24 -3.21 -11.37
C GLY A 268 3.81 -4.15 -12.49
N TRP A 269 2.51 -4.26 -12.75
CA TRP A 269 1.97 -5.06 -13.86
C TRP A 269 2.24 -4.49 -15.26
N ASN A 270 2.73 -3.24 -15.34
CA ASN A 270 3.25 -2.68 -16.60
C ASN A 270 4.56 -3.36 -17.01
N ASN A 271 5.30 -3.96 -16.07
CA ASN A 271 6.41 -4.83 -16.39
C ASN A 271 5.88 -6.16 -16.96
N THR A 272 6.06 -6.34 -18.26
CA THR A 272 5.52 -7.49 -19.00
C THR A 272 6.11 -8.82 -18.56
N MET A 273 7.30 -8.83 -17.97
CA MET A 273 7.96 -10.06 -17.50
C MET A 273 7.41 -10.49 -16.14
N ILE A 274 7.14 -9.56 -15.22
CA ILE A 274 6.41 -9.90 -13.96
C ILE A 274 5.07 -10.53 -14.32
N ARG A 275 4.32 -9.91 -15.25
CA ARG A 275 3.01 -10.41 -15.68
C ARG A 275 3.10 -11.78 -16.35
N TYR A 276 4.09 -12.00 -17.23
CA TYR A 276 4.32 -13.28 -17.88
C TYR A 276 4.65 -14.39 -16.87
N GLU A 277 5.59 -14.13 -15.96
CA GLU A 277 5.99 -15.10 -14.94
C GLU A 277 4.84 -15.41 -13.96
N PHE A 278 4.03 -14.42 -13.64
CA PHE A 278 2.83 -14.60 -12.81
C PHE A 278 1.77 -15.46 -13.52
N ASP A 279 1.37 -15.10 -14.74
CA ASP A 279 0.38 -15.85 -15.53
C ASP A 279 0.79 -17.31 -15.71
N LYS A 280 2.06 -17.54 -16.10
CA LYS A 280 2.63 -18.86 -16.27
C LYS A 280 2.52 -19.70 -15.00
N ARG A 281 2.99 -19.21 -13.87
CA ARG A 281 2.99 -19.93 -12.60
C ARG A 281 1.58 -20.14 -12.04
N LEU A 282 0.73 -19.13 -12.15
CA LEU A 282 -0.63 -19.22 -11.66
C LEU A 282 -1.41 -20.27 -12.44
N ARG A 283 -1.30 -20.31 -13.78
CA ARG A 283 -1.97 -21.32 -14.61
C ARG A 283 -1.40 -22.74 -14.42
N GLN A 284 -0.13 -22.87 -14.09
CA GLN A 284 0.42 -24.19 -13.71
C GLN A 284 -0.22 -24.73 -12.43
N LYS A 285 -0.54 -23.85 -11.45
CA LYS A 285 -1.17 -24.22 -10.20
C LYS A 285 -2.70 -24.31 -10.33
N MET A 286 -3.30 -23.43 -11.11
CA MET A 286 -4.75 -23.26 -11.28
C MET A 286 -5.09 -23.14 -12.78
N PRO A 287 -5.21 -24.25 -13.52
CA PRO A 287 -5.36 -24.23 -15.00
C PRO A 287 -6.58 -23.44 -15.51
N HIS A 288 -7.64 -23.38 -14.69
CA HIS A 288 -8.91 -22.73 -15.06
C HIS A 288 -9.03 -21.28 -14.57
N VAL A 289 -7.93 -20.67 -14.10
CA VAL A 289 -7.94 -19.30 -13.61
C VAL A 289 -8.25 -18.30 -14.71
N THR A 290 -9.05 -17.30 -14.39
CA THR A 290 -9.27 -16.11 -15.22
C THR A 290 -8.53 -14.93 -14.62
N ILE A 291 -7.78 -14.21 -15.44
CA ILE A 291 -6.95 -13.08 -15.03
C ILE A 291 -7.34 -11.87 -15.87
N GLN A 292 -7.67 -10.77 -15.20
CA GLN A 292 -7.93 -9.48 -15.85
C GLN A 292 -7.23 -8.35 -15.07
N THR A 293 -6.94 -7.27 -15.74
CA THR A 293 -6.47 -6.03 -15.10
C THR A 293 -7.62 -5.32 -14.40
N ALA A 294 -7.32 -4.43 -13.46
CA ALA A 294 -8.32 -3.58 -12.83
C ALA A 294 -9.12 -2.77 -13.86
N ASN A 295 -8.46 -2.25 -14.91
CA ASN A 295 -9.15 -1.52 -15.98
C ASN A 295 -10.11 -2.40 -16.78
N GLU A 296 -9.73 -3.65 -17.10
CA GLU A 296 -10.64 -4.63 -17.74
C GLU A 296 -11.81 -5.01 -16.81
N ALA A 297 -11.59 -4.95 -15.50
CA ALA A 297 -12.63 -5.13 -14.49
C ALA A 297 -13.51 -3.89 -14.29
N LEU A 298 -13.27 -2.80 -15.02
CA LEU A 298 -13.88 -1.47 -14.90
C LEU A 298 -13.56 -0.79 -13.54
N TRP A 299 -12.42 -1.12 -12.95
CA TRP A 299 -11.86 -0.45 -11.79
C TRP A 299 -10.73 0.46 -12.25
N ASP A 300 -10.83 1.74 -11.98
CA ASP A 300 -9.82 2.70 -12.40
C ASP A 300 -8.51 2.46 -11.64
N SER A 301 -7.56 1.79 -12.29
CA SER A 301 -6.29 1.41 -11.69
C SER A 301 -5.44 2.60 -11.25
N GLN A 302 -5.60 3.77 -11.88
CA GLN A 302 -4.85 4.98 -11.56
C GLN A 302 -5.45 5.71 -10.35
N ALA A 303 -6.76 5.63 -10.17
CA ALA A 303 -7.46 6.28 -9.08
C ALA A 303 -7.71 5.35 -7.87
N LEU A 304 -7.43 4.05 -7.98
CA LEU A 304 -7.83 3.04 -7.00
C LEU A 304 -7.33 3.38 -5.59
N GLU A 305 -6.07 3.80 -5.43
CA GLU A 305 -5.51 4.16 -4.12
C GLU A 305 -6.20 5.40 -3.53
N ALA A 306 -6.44 6.43 -4.34
CA ALA A 306 -7.18 7.60 -3.89
C ALA A 306 -8.62 7.25 -3.49
N GLN A 307 -9.28 6.36 -4.25
CA GLN A 307 -10.62 5.86 -3.93
C GLN A 307 -10.64 5.07 -2.61
N ILE A 308 -9.61 4.26 -2.35
CA ILE A 308 -9.46 3.54 -1.07
C ILE A 308 -9.50 4.52 0.09
N PHE A 309 -8.66 5.56 0.09
CA PHE A 309 -8.60 6.50 1.20
C PHE A 309 -9.86 7.38 1.33
N ALA A 310 -10.51 7.74 0.22
CA ALA A 310 -11.82 8.38 0.25
C ALA A 310 -12.88 7.49 0.91
N PHE A 311 -12.91 6.20 0.56
CA PHE A 311 -13.82 5.21 1.14
C PHE A 311 -13.55 5.00 2.65
N LEU A 312 -12.28 4.88 3.03
CA LEU A 312 -11.88 4.75 4.43
C LEU A 312 -12.28 5.96 5.25
N ALA A 313 -12.16 7.18 4.70
CA ALA A 313 -12.59 8.40 5.38
C ALA A 313 -14.10 8.38 5.70
N VAL A 314 -14.93 7.98 4.73
CA VAL A 314 -16.37 7.83 4.95
C VAL A 314 -16.67 6.76 6.00
N ARG A 315 -15.97 5.61 5.94
CA ARG A 315 -16.12 4.55 6.97
C ARG A 315 -15.72 5.03 8.37
N SER A 316 -14.63 5.82 8.47
CA SER A 316 -14.20 6.44 9.73
C SER A 316 -15.32 7.32 10.33
N LEU A 317 -15.90 8.21 9.51
CA LEU A 317 -17.02 9.06 9.93
C LEU A 317 -18.25 8.24 10.36
N GLN A 318 -18.46 7.08 9.75
CA GLN A 318 -19.56 6.14 10.09
C GLN A 318 -19.23 5.19 11.24
N ASN A 319 -18.06 5.27 11.85
CA ASN A 319 -17.54 4.32 12.84
C ASN A 319 -17.56 2.84 12.35
N LYS A 320 -17.40 2.63 11.05
CA LYS A 320 -17.29 1.31 10.46
C LYS A 320 -15.85 0.81 10.51
N ALA A 321 -15.67 -0.50 10.52
CA ALA A 321 -14.35 -1.11 10.52
C ALA A 321 -13.53 -0.68 9.29
N LEU A 322 -12.26 -0.34 9.50
CA LEU A 322 -11.25 -0.13 8.46
C LEU A 322 -10.38 -1.36 8.30
N SER A 323 -10.27 -2.16 9.35
CA SER A 323 -9.51 -3.41 9.39
C SER A 323 -10.26 -4.49 10.14
N VAL A 324 -9.94 -5.73 9.77
CA VAL A 324 -10.52 -6.95 10.33
C VAL A 324 -9.40 -7.96 10.62
N PRO A 325 -9.67 -9.00 11.44
CA PRO A 325 -8.62 -9.97 11.83
C PRO A 325 -7.85 -10.57 10.66
N GLY A 326 -8.52 -10.91 9.58
CA GLY A 326 -7.91 -11.52 8.38
C GLY A 326 -7.09 -10.57 7.51
N THR A 327 -7.06 -9.25 7.80
CA THR A 327 -6.28 -8.28 7.02
C THR A 327 -5.09 -7.73 7.78
N THR A 328 -5.25 -7.34 9.04
CA THR A 328 -4.19 -6.68 9.81
C THR A 328 -3.85 -7.37 11.13
N TRP A 329 -4.45 -8.54 11.40
CA TRP A 329 -4.25 -9.26 12.68
C TRP A 329 -4.86 -8.57 13.91
N VAL A 330 -5.75 -7.62 13.73
CA VAL A 330 -6.48 -7.04 14.87
C VAL A 330 -7.38 -8.08 15.53
N PRO A 331 -7.59 -8.02 16.86
CA PRO A 331 -8.38 -9.04 17.56
C PRO A 331 -9.89 -9.03 17.21
N ARG A 332 -10.37 -7.94 16.62
CA ARG A 332 -11.75 -7.70 16.19
C ARG A 332 -11.79 -6.61 15.12
N PRO A 333 -12.89 -6.45 14.37
CA PRO A 333 -13.06 -5.33 13.46
C PRO A 333 -12.83 -3.99 14.17
N LEU A 334 -11.98 -3.14 13.63
CA LEU A 334 -11.64 -1.84 14.19
C LEU A 334 -11.92 -0.70 13.21
N SER A 335 -12.61 0.32 13.69
CA SER A 335 -12.62 1.64 13.05
C SER A 335 -11.28 2.36 13.33
N GLY A 336 -11.04 3.45 12.64
CA GLY A 336 -9.84 4.28 12.80
C GLY A 336 -10.05 5.64 12.15
N GLY A 337 -8.95 6.39 11.97
CA GLY A 337 -8.99 7.72 11.41
C GLY A 337 -9.31 8.79 12.45
N HIS A 338 -8.87 10.00 12.13
CA HIS A 338 -9.14 11.23 12.91
C HIS A 338 -9.67 12.29 11.95
N ALA A 339 -10.81 12.90 12.29
CA ALA A 339 -11.44 13.94 11.49
C ALA A 339 -11.00 15.34 11.93
N PHE A 340 -10.52 16.12 11.00
CA PHE A 340 -10.14 17.51 11.14
C PHE A 340 -11.16 18.39 10.43
N ILE A 341 -11.78 19.28 11.21
CA ILE A 341 -12.83 20.16 10.72
C ILE A 341 -12.21 21.51 10.33
N PRO A 342 -12.44 22.00 9.11
CA PRO A 342 -11.95 23.30 8.72
C PRO A 342 -12.62 24.42 9.50
N ARG A 343 -11.92 25.55 9.72
CA ARG A 343 -12.46 26.74 10.40
C ARG A 343 -13.71 27.30 9.70
N SER A 344 -13.86 27.09 8.42
CA SER A 344 -15.05 27.47 7.65
C SER A 344 -16.30 26.63 7.96
N GLY A 345 -16.14 25.55 8.75
CA GLY A 345 -17.21 24.62 9.07
C GLY A 345 -17.22 23.38 8.15
N MET A 346 -18.16 22.50 8.36
CA MET A 346 -18.32 21.23 7.64
C MET A 346 -19.66 21.19 6.89
N THR A 347 -19.79 20.29 5.92
CA THR A 347 -21.04 20.05 5.21
C THR A 347 -22.09 19.42 6.15
N GLU A 348 -23.37 19.54 5.81
CA GLU A 348 -24.46 18.93 6.60
C GLU A 348 -24.37 17.39 6.61
N ASN A 349 -23.84 16.78 5.55
CA ASN A 349 -23.62 15.32 5.52
C ASN A 349 -22.58 14.89 6.56
N VAL A 350 -21.43 15.56 6.62
CA VAL A 350 -20.38 15.29 7.60
C VAL A 350 -20.88 15.57 9.02
N LYS A 351 -21.62 16.64 9.22
CA LYS A 351 -22.20 17.00 10.53
C LYS A 351 -23.11 15.91 11.08
N LYS A 352 -23.99 15.34 10.25
CA LYS A 352 -24.84 14.20 10.63
C LYS A 352 -24.01 12.97 11.03
N LEU A 353 -22.96 12.65 10.27
CA LEU A 353 -22.10 11.51 10.56
C LEU A 353 -21.32 11.70 11.87
N ILE A 354 -20.77 12.89 12.12
CA ILE A 354 -20.03 13.21 13.34
C ILE A 354 -20.96 13.23 14.55
N GLN A 355 -22.19 13.74 14.43
CA GLN A 355 -23.18 13.68 15.52
C GLN A 355 -23.49 12.23 15.91
N ALA A 356 -23.53 11.31 14.95
CA ALA A 356 -23.70 9.88 15.22
C ALA A 356 -22.44 9.20 15.77
N ASN A 357 -21.24 9.76 15.52
CA ASN A 357 -19.95 9.22 15.94
C ASN A 357 -18.96 10.33 16.36
N PRO A 358 -19.18 11.01 17.52
CA PRO A 358 -18.32 12.11 17.96
C PRO A 358 -16.85 11.70 18.23
N SER A 359 -16.61 10.41 18.52
CA SER A 359 -15.26 9.90 18.84
C SER A 359 -14.25 10.07 17.72
N VAL A 360 -14.70 10.23 16.46
CA VAL A 360 -13.83 10.44 15.31
C VAL A 360 -13.05 11.77 15.39
N LEU A 361 -13.55 12.76 16.17
CA LEU A 361 -12.89 14.04 16.40
C LEU A 361 -11.73 13.95 17.39
N ASN A 362 -11.71 12.93 18.23
CA ASN A 362 -10.68 12.78 19.26
C ASN A 362 -9.48 11.95 18.75
N GLY A 363 -9.63 11.29 17.61
CA GLY A 363 -8.64 10.33 17.13
C GLY A 363 -8.40 9.17 18.10
N TYR A 364 -7.33 8.43 17.88
CA TYR A 364 -6.85 7.44 18.85
C TYR A 364 -5.97 8.18 19.88
N GLN A 365 -6.41 8.25 21.12
CA GLN A 365 -5.57 8.65 22.25
C GLN A 365 -5.05 7.38 22.91
N GLU A 366 -3.73 7.28 23.07
CA GLU A 366 -3.13 6.23 23.91
C GLU A 366 -3.69 6.43 25.33
N ALA A 367 -4.18 5.36 25.92
CA ALA A 367 -4.52 5.38 27.34
C ALA A 367 -3.20 5.65 28.10
N SER A 368 -3.14 6.82 28.73
CA SER A 368 -2.04 7.28 29.57
C SER A 368 -1.80 6.34 30.73
#